data_e21732c4a441dddd8573ac6989734d8b
#
_entry.id   e21732c4a441dddd8573ac6989734d8b
#
_cell.length_a   1.000
_cell.length_b   1.000
_cell.length_c   1.000
_cell.angle_alpha   90.00
_cell.angle_beta   90.00
_cell.angle_gamma   90.00
#
_symmetry.space_group_name_H-M   'P 1'
#
loop_
_entity.id
_entity.type
_entity.pdbx_description
1 polymer ?
#
loop_
_entity_poly.entity_id
_entity_poly.type
_entity_poly.pdbx_seq_one_letter_code
_entity_poly.pdbx_strand_id
1 'polypeptide(L)'
;MNDDWRLQVDLHDPKHAQPLLERLDARELEHDLLDAFHDRVIVTRDDARVFLYAGSREQAERARALLLSLAEQHGWSVDVDFKRWHPTAEDWEGPDEPLPASAAAAAAEHEALMAAERKQTEERGYPEFEVRIDLPSRHDALQFAKQLRSEGLPTVHRWRFLLVGATDEDSAKTLAERIRTEAPSGTRVGVEGTWKAAYAERPPNPIAVLGGLGG
;
A
#
# COMPACT_ATOMS: atom_id res chain seq x y z
N MET A 1 -7.03 -20.49 -0.76
CA MET A 1 -6.38 -19.22 -1.15
C MET A 1 -7.46 -18.17 -1.01
N ASN A 2 -7.33 -17.23 -0.08
CA ASN A 2 -8.28 -16.14 -0.01
C ASN A 2 -8.00 -15.24 -1.22
N ASP A 3 -8.96 -15.15 -2.12
CA ASP A 3 -8.94 -14.16 -3.18
C ASP A 3 -9.40 -12.85 -2.56
N ASP A 4 -8.50 -11.90 -2.36
CA ASP A 4 -8.86 -10.60 -1.85
C ASP A 4 -9.40 -9.72 -2.98
N TRP A 5 -10.59 -9.17 -2.76
CA TRP A 5 -11.30 -8.31 -3.70
C TRP A 5 -11.56 -6.94 -3.07
N ARG A 6 -11.47 -5.90 -3.86
CA ARG A 6 -11.71 -4.53 -3.41
C ARG A 6 -12.63 -3.79 -4.36
N LEU A 7 -13.62 -3.11 -3.81
CA LEU A 7 -14.33 -2.04 -4.48
C LEU A 7 -13.81 -0.72 -3.95
N GLN A 8 -13.37 0.14 -4.83
CA GLN A 8 -13.10 1.54 -4.53
C GLN A 8 -14.24 2.36 -5.09
N VAL A 9 -14.90 3.11 -4.23
CA VAL A 9 -16.02 3.98 -4.56
C VAL A 9 -15.57 5.41 -4.42
N ASP A 10 -15.54 6.14 -5.51
CA ASP A 10 -15.27 7.57 -5.51
C ASP A 10 -16.60 8.33 -5.53
N LEU A 11 -16.85 9.10 -4.46
CA LEU A 11 -18.01 9.94 -4.32
C LEU A 11 -17.62 11.33 -4.76
N HIS A 12 -18.17 11.82 -5.85
CA HIS A 12 -17.82 13.15 -6.38
C HIS A 12 -18.10 14.29 -5.40
N ASP A 13 -19.01 14.08 -4.42
CA ASP A 13 -19.19 14.97 -3.28
C ASP A 13 -18.79 14.27 -1.96
N PRO A 14 -17.72 14.73 -1.26
CA PRO A 14 -17.29 14.17 0.02
C PRO A 14 -18.38 14.13 1.10
N LYS A 15 -19.40 14.99 0.99
CA LYS A 15 -20.52 15.00 1.94
C LYS A 15 -21.37 13.72 1.90
N HIS A 16 -21.30 12.97 0.81
CA HIS A 16 -22.04 11.72 0.66
C HIS A 16 -21.31 10.51 1.26
N ALA A 17 -20.01 10.63 1.53
CA ALA A 17 -19.21 9.52 2.05
C ALA A 17 -19.66 9.06 3.45
N GLN A 18 -19.93 10.00 4.35
CA GLN A 18 -20.42 9.68 5.69
C GLN A 18 -21.83 9.06 5.68
N PRO A 19 -22.83 9.63 4.98
CA PRO A 19 -24.13 8.99 4.82
C PRO A 19 -24.07 7.60 4.18
N LEU A 20 -23.17 7.36 3.23
CA LEU A 20 -22.97 6.03 2.65
C LEU A 20 -22.46 5.04 3.71
N LEU A 21 -21.44 5.42 4.49
CA LEU A 21 -20.92 4.57 5.57
C LEU A 21 -21.99 4.23 6.61
N GLU A 22 -22.74 5.24 7.08
CA GLU A 22 -23.79 5.05 8.06
C GLU A 22 -24.88 4.07 7.58
N ARG A 23 -25.13 4.03 6.27
CA ARG A 23 -26.06 3.07 5.67
C ARG A 23 -25.44 1.69 5.47
N LEU A 24 -24.15 1.63 5.14
CA LEU A 24 -23.42 0.36 5.08
C LEU A 24 -23.26 -0.26 6.48
N ASP A 25 -23.17 0.57 7.52
CA ASP A 25 -23.13 0.15 8.93
C ASP A 25 -24.54 -0.03 9.54
N ALA A 26 -25.61 0.39 8.85
CA ALA A 26 -26.96 0.24 9.34
C ALA A 26 -27.33 -1.26 9.44
N ARG A 27 -27.93 -1.65 10.58
CA ARG A 27 -28.24 -3.06 10.91
C ARG A 27 -29.04 -3.80 9.84
N GLU A 28 -29.83 -3.11 9.03
CA GLU A 28 -30.59 -3.71 7.93
C GLU A 28 -29.66 -4.20 6.81
N LEU A 29 -28.61 -3.43 6.51
CA LEU A 29 -27.60 -3.80 5.52
C LEU A 29 -26.64 -4.85 6.08
N GLU A 30 -26.30 -4.74 7.36
CA GLU A 30 -25.51 -5.74 8.08
C GLU A 30 -26.24 -7.09 8.11
N HIS A 31 -27.57 -7.09 8.26
CA HIS A 31 -28.38 -8.30 8.19
C HIS A 31 -28.42 -8.88 6.77
N ASP A 32 -28.67 -8.08 5.74
CA ASP A 32 -28.69 -8.52 4.34
C ASP A 32 -27.30 -8.91 3.85
N LEU A 33 -26.25 -8.24 4.35
CA LEU A 33 -24.86 -8.59 4.09
C LEU A 33 -24.44 -9.83 4.92
N LEU A 34 -24.85 -9.98 6.18
CA LEU A 34 -24.54 -11.14 7.03
C LEU A 34 -25.29 -12.38 6.59
N ASP A 35 -26.55 -12.29 6.15
CA ASP A 35 -27.29 -13.42 5.59
C ASP A 35 -26.78 -13.84 4.20
N ALA A 36 -26.26 -12.88 3.43
CA ALA A 36 -25.63 -13.14 2.14
C ALA A 36 -24.13 -13.48 2.23
N PHE A 37 -23.46 -13.04 3.30
CA PHE A 37 -22.02 -13.13 3.48
C PHE A 37 -21.71 -13.77 4.83
N HIS A 38 -21.29 -15.03 4.81
CA HIS A 38 -20.77 -15.72 5.98
C HIS A 38 -19.42 -15.11 6.47
N ASP A 39 -18.86 -14.17 5.73
CA ASP A 39 -17.60 -13.48 6.01
C ASP A 39 -17.75 -11.95 5.92
N ARG A 40 -17.06 -11.25 6.78
CA ARG A 40 -17.12 -9.79 6.91
C ARG A 40 -16.64 -9.06 5.66
N VAL A 41 -17.44 -8.18 5.12
CA VAL A 41 -16.97 -7.09 4.25
C VAL A 41 -16.40 -5.99 5.14
N ILE A 42 -15.12 -5.68 4.98
CA ILE A 42 -14.46 -4.60 5.73
C ILE A 42 -14.64 -3.31 4.95
N VAL A 43 -15.18 -2.29 5.60
CA VAL A 43 -15.40 -0.97 4.99
C VAL A 43 -14.43 0.03 5.61
N THR A 44 -13.68 0.74 4.78
CA THR A 44 -12.79 1.82 5.19
C THR A 44 -13.03 3.08 4.37
N ARG A 45 -12.61 4.24 4.88
CA ARG A 45 -12.82 5.54 4.24
C ARG A 45 -11.52 6.35 4.17
N ASP A 46 -11.33 7.03 3.05
CA ASP A 46 -10.30 8.05 2.85
C ASP A 46 -10.94 9.25 2.10
N ASP A 47 -11.31 10.31 2.85
CA ASP A 47 -11.99 11.52 2.37
C ASP A 47 -13.30 11.19 1.61
N ALA A 48 -13.34 11.41 0.30
CA ALA A 48 -14.49 11.12 -0.57
C ALA A 48 -14.52 9.68 -1.09
N ARG A 49 -13.53 8.85 -0.73
CA ARG A 49 -13.42 7.46 -1.18
C ARG A 49 -13.83 6.48 -0.08
N VAL A 50 -14.59 5.48 -0.49
CA VAL A 50 -14.97 4.36 0.36
C VAL A 50 -14.40 3.08 -0.24
N PHE A 51 -13.81 2.24 0.59
CA PHE A 51 -13.23 0.96 0.17
C PHE A 51 -13.96 -0.18 0.85
N LEU A 52 -14.41 -1.16 0.05
CA LEU A 52 -15.01 -2.38 0.54
C LEU A 52 -14.11 -3.56 0.14
N TYR A 53 -13.73 -4.37 1.12
CA TYR A 53 -12.89 -5.55 0.93
C TYR A 53 -13.71 -6.80 1.14
N ALA A 54 -13.62 -7.75 0.22
CA ALA A 54 -14.36 -9.00 0.24
C ALA A 54 -13.44 -10.20 -0.03
N GLY A 55 -13.74 -11.33 0.58
CA GLY A 55 -12.95 -12.56 0.44
C GLY A 55 -13.25 -13.36 -0.83
N SER A 56 -14.24 -12.96 -1.64
CA SER A 56 -14.56 -13.60 -2.92
C SER A 56 -15.12 -12.60 -3.93
N ARG A 57 -14.97 -12.95 -5.22
CA ARG A 57 -15.54 -12.17 -6.33
C ARG A 57 -17.05 -12.00 -6.20
N GLU A 58 -17.75 -13.08 -5.85
CA GLU A 58 -19.21 -13.07 -5.72
C GLU A 58 -19.68 -12.08 -4.63
N GLN A 59 -19.00 -12.06 -3.49
CA GLN A 59 -19.25 -11.10 -2.43
C GLN A 59 -19.04 -9.66 -2.92
N ALA A 60 -17.92 -9.40 -3.56
CA ALA A 60 -17.62 -8.07 -4.09
C ALA A 60 -18.64 -7.62 -5.14
N GLU A 61 -19.07 -8.49 -6.05
CA GLU A 61 -20.09 -8.18 -7.06
C GLU A 61 -21.45 -7.87 -6.43
N ARG A 62 -21.85 -8.60 -5.38
CA ARG A 62 -23.08 -8.31 -4.61
C ARG A 62 -22.97 -6.97 -3.89
N ALA A 63 -21.86 -6.72 -3.21
CA ALA A 63 -21.60 -5.44 -2.55
C ALA A 63 -21.65 -4.26 -3.55
N ARG A 64 -21.08 -4.46 -4.75
CA ARG A 64 -21.16 -3.49 -5.85
C ARG A 64 -22.59 -3.21 -6.29
N ALA A 65 -23.38 -4.26 -6.50
CA ALA A 65 -24.78 -4.11 -6.93
C ALA A 65 -25.60 -3.34 -5.89
N LEU A 66 -25.44 -3.67 -4.61
CA LEU A 66 -26.10 -2.98 -3.51
C LEU A 66 -25.69 -1.51 -3.42
N LEU A 67 -24.41 -1.22 -3.51
CA LEU A 67 -23.87 0.13 -3.48
C LEU A 67 -24.39 1.00 -4.64
N LEU A 68 -24.43 0.47 -5.84
CA LEU A 68 -25.00 1.17 -6.99
C LEU A 68 -26.50 1.44 -6.83
N SER A 69 -27.24 0.48 -6.26
CA SER A 69 -28.68 0.68 -5.94
C SER A 69 -28.88 1.78 -4.91
N LEU A 70 -28.06 1.83 -3.85
CA LEU A 70 -28.10 2.90 -2.86
C LEU A 70 -27.77 4.27 -3.46
N ALA A 71 -26.73 4.33 -4.30
CA ALA A 71 -26.36 5.56 -4.97
C ALA A 71 -27.49 6.08 -5.86
N GLU A 72 -28.13 5.21 -6.63
CA GLU A 72 -29.30 5.55 -7.46
C GLU A 72 -30.47 6.05 -6.62
N GLN A 73 -30.85 5.36 -5.54
CA GLN A 73 -31.94 5.76 -4.64
C GLN A 73 -31.74 7.14 -4.03
N HIS A 74 -30.49 7.53 -3.80
CA HIS A 74 -30.13 8.81 -3.20
C HIS A 74 -29.70 9.88 -4.19
N GLY A 75 -29.65 9.55 -5.48
CA GLY A 75 -29.21 10.48 -6.53
C GLY A 75 -27.72 10.84 -6.41
N TRP A 76 -26.87 9.95 -5.83
CA TRP A 76 -25.45 10.17 -5.70
C TRP A 76 -24.73 9.75 -6.98
N SER A 77 -23.82 10.61 -7.45
CA SER A 77 -22.90 10.26 -8.52
C SER A 77 -21.70 9.56 -7.93
N VAL A 78 -21.43 8.34 -8.38
CA VAL A 78 -20.34 7.50 -7.87
C VAL A 78 -19.61 6.83 -9.03
N ASP A 79 -18.30 6.75 -8.94
CA ASP A 79 -17.47 5.86 -9.75
C ASP A 79 -17.07 4.66 -8.89
N VAL A 80 -17.21 3.46 -9.44
CA VAL A 80 -16.88 2.22 -8.74
C VAL A 80 -15.80 1.49 -9.53
N ASP A 81 -14.62 1.42 -8.94
CA ASP A 81 -13.49 0.65 -9.45
C ASP A 81 -13.45 -0.71 -8.72
N PHE A 82 -13.48 -1.80 -9.50
CA PHE A 82 -13.51 -3.16 -8.99
C PHE A 82 -12.17 -3.83 -9.28
N LYS A 83 -11.49 -4.29 -8.24
CA LYS A 83 -10.13 -4.81 -8.31
C LYS A 83 -9.98 -6.14 -7.56
N ARG A 84 -9.00 -6.91 -7.99
CA ARG A 84 -8.51 -8.13 -7.35
C ARG A 84 -7.08 -7.94 -6.89
N TRP A 85 -6.74 -8.42 -5.70
CA TRP A 85 -5.36 -8.45 -5.24
C TRP A 85 -4.53 -9.43 -6.06
N HIS A 86 -3.42 -8.95 -6.62
CA HIS A 86 -2.45 -9.77 -7.33
C HIS A 86 -1.27 -10.07 -6.39
N PRO A 87 -1.13 -11.31 -5.88
CA PRO A 87 -0.19 -11.62 -4.81
C PRO A 87 1.29 -11.52 -5.24
N THR A 88 1.58 -11.66 -6.54
CA THR A 88 2.94 -11.57 -7.06
C THR A 88 3.34 -10.12 -7.35
N ALA A 89 2.42 -9.36 -7.91
CA ALA A 89 2.61 -7.93 -8.17
C ALA A 89 2.47 -7.08 -6.90
N GLU A 90 1.93 -7.65 -5.82
CA GLU A 90 1.59 -6.94 -4.56
C GLU A 90 0.77 -5.68 -4.82
N ASP A 91 -0.14 -5.73 -5.80
CA ASP A 91 -0.98 -4.59 -6.20
C ASP A 91 -2.43 -5.01 -6.52
N TRP A 92 -3.30 -4.00 -6.60
CA TRP A 92 -4.70 -4.14 -6.96
C TRP A 92 -4.90 -4.00 -8.46
N GLU A 93 -5.16 -5.10 -9.14
CA GLU A 93 -5.32 -5.17 -10.59
C GLU A 93 -6.77 -5.32 -11.04
N GLY A 94 -6.99 -5.30 -12.35
CA GLY A 94 -8.31 -5.54 -12.94
C GLY A 94 -8.91 -6.89 -12.53
N PRO A 95 -10.25 -7.01 -12.41
CA PRO A 95 -10.90 -8.21 -11.88
C PRO A 95 -10.70 -9.46 -12.75
N ASP A 96 -10.35 -9.26 -14.00
CA ASP A 96 -10.19 -10.31 -15.01
C ASP A 96 -8.72 -10.54 -15.42
N GLU A 97 -7.77 -9.80 -14.78
CA GLU A 97 -6.34 -10.05 -14.99
C GLU A 97 -5.96 -11.45 -14.50
N PRO A 98 -5.23 -12.22 -15.31
CA PRO A 98 -4.92 -13.60 -14.98
C PRO A 98 -3.89 -13.68 -13.85
N LEU A 99 -4.19 -14.42 -12.79
CA LEU A 99 -3.20 -14.79 -11.81
C LEU A 99 -2.27 -15.90 -12.32
N PRO A 100 -1.03 -15.98 -11.86
CA PRO A 100 -0.09 -17.02 -12.27
C PRO A 100 -0.64 -18.41 -11.93
N ALA A 101 -0.74 -19.28 -12.95
CA ALA A 101 -1.36 -20.60 -12.85
C ALA A 101 -0.52 -21.62 -12.04
N SER A 102 0.73 -21.31 -11.70
CA SER A 102 1.63 -22.19 -10.97
C SER A 102 2.68 -21.42 -10.19
N ALA A 103 3.31 -22.05 -9.20
CA ALA A 103 4.41 -21.46 -8.46
C ALA A 103 5.59 -21.03 -9.37
N ALA A 104 5.84 -21.78 -10.45
CA ALA A 104 6.88 -21.41 -11.42
C ALA A 104 6.49 -20.17 -12.23
N ALA A 105 5.22 -20.02 -12.60
CA ALA A 105 4.72 -18.82 -13.28
C ALA A 105 4.77 -17.60 -12.34
N ALA A 106 4.39 -17.76 -11.07
CA ALA A 106 4.49 -16.71 -10.07
C ALA A 106 5.93 -16.24 -9.84
N ALA A 107 6.87 -17.19 -9.76
CA ALA A 107 8.29 -16.87 -9.62
C ALA A 107 8.85 -16.12 -10.84
N ALA A 108 8.46 -16.53 -12.06
CA ALA A 108 8.89 -15.86 -13.28
C ALA A 108 8.32 -14.44 -13.40
N GLU A 109 7.07 -14.25 -13.00
CA GLU A 109 6.41 -12.93 -12.96
C GLU A 109 7.07 -12.02 -11.92
N HIS A 110 7.33 -12.53 -10.71
CA HIS A 110 8.05 -11.78 -9.69
C HIS A 110 9.46 -11.38 -10.13
N GLU A 111 10.20 -12.27 -10.78
CA GLU A 111 11.52 -11.94 -11.34
C GLU A 111 11.43 -10.85 -12.42
N ALA A 112 10.40 -10.89 -13.26
CA ALA A 112 10.16 -9.87 -14.27
C ALA A 112 9.84 -8.50 -13.63
N LEU A 113 9.04 -8.48 -12.54
CA LEU A 113 8.75 -7.27 -11.78
C LEU A 113 10.03 -6.67 -11.18
N MET A 114 10.84 -7.48 -10.49
CA MET A 114 12.12 -7.02 -9.93
C MET A 114 13.10 -6.51 -11.00
N ALA A 115 13.09 -7.12 -12.18
CA ALA A 115 13.91 -6.64 -13.31
C ALA A 115 13.42 -5.28 -13.85
N ALA A 116 12.09 -5.07 -13.88
CA ALA A 116 11.49 -3.79 -14.28
C ALA A 116 11.83 -2.68 -13.29
N GLU A 117 11.76 -2.94 -11.99
CA GLU A 117 12.11 -1.99 -10.93
C GLU A 117 13.59 -1.57 -10.99
N ARG A 118 14.48 -2.55 -11.15
CA ARG A 118 15.92 -2.26 -11.34
C ARG A 118 16.16 -1.36 -12.55
N LYS A 119 15.50 -1.67 -13.67
CA LYS A 119 15.61 -0.86 -14.89
C LYS A 119 15.09 0.55 -14.67
N GLN A 120 13.95 0.71 -13.99
CA GLN A 120 13.41 2.01 -13.64
C GLN A 120 14.37 2.81 -12.74
N THR A 121 14.96 2.15 -11.74
CA THR A 121 15.96 2.75 -10.85
C THR A 121 17.17 3.26 -11.66
N GLU A 122 17.66 2.46 -12.62
CA GLU A 122 18.76 2.86 -13.50
C GLU A 122 18.39 4.06 -14.40
N GLU A 123 17.21 4.03 -15.02
CA GLU A 123 16.73 5.09 -15.91
C GLU A 123 16.46 6.40 -15.17
N ARG A 124 15.93 6.35 -13.95
CA ARG A 124 15.64 7.53 -13.12
C ARG A 124 16.88 8.08 -12.41
N GLY A 125 17.90 7.25 -12.22
CA GLY A 125 19.15 7.62 -11.53
C GLY A 125 19.00 7.77 -10.01
N TYR A 126 17.93 7.24 -9.42
CA TYR A 126 17.72 7.15 -7.96
C TYR A 126 16.90 5.90 -7.61
N PRO A 127 17.15 5.28 -6.45
CA PRO A 127 16.40 4.09 -6.02
C PRO A 127 14.97 4.44 -5.67
N GLU A 128 14.02 3.57 -6.04
CA GLU A 128 12.61 3.68 -5.65
C GLU A 128 12.34 3.14 -4.25
N PHE A 129 13.17 2.21 -3.80
CA PHE A 129 13.07 1.59 -2.49
C PHE A 129 14.23 2.04 -1.60
N GLU A 130 13.94 2.24 -0.33
CA GLU A 130 14.95 2.58 0.66
C GLU A 130 14.68 1.86 1.99
N VAL A 131 15.77 1.55 2.68
CA VAL A 131 15.72 1.03 4.05
C VAL A 131 15.92 2.19 5.01
N ARG A 132 14.91 2.46 5.82
CA ARG A 132 14.97 3.41 6.91
C ARG A 132 15.45 2.73 8.19
N ILE A 133 16.45 3.31 8.82
CA ILE A 133 17.10 2.80 10.02
C ILE A 133 17.08 3.89 11.10
N ASP A 134 16.19 3.77 12.08
CA ASP A 134 16.13 4.67 13.23
C ASP A 134 17.00 4.12 14.37
N LEU A 135 18.10 4.80 14.68
CA LEU A 135 19.07 4.36 15.68
C LEU A 135 18.82 5.03 17.06
N PRO A 136 19.23 4.37 18.15
CA PRO A 136 19.03 4.89 19.50
C PRO A 136 19.71 6.24 19.74
N SER A 137 20.88 6.48 19.15
CA SER A 137 21.63 7.71 19.30
C SER A 137 22.22 8.24 17.99
N ARG A 138 22.56 9.54 17.98
CA ARG A 138 23.30 10.14 16.89
C ARG A 138 24.69 9.52 16.70
N HIS A 139 25.33 9.10 17.79
CA HIS A 139 26.64 8.45 17.74
C HIS A 139 26.56 7.12 16.99
N ASP A 140 25.58 6.27 17.34
CA ASP A 140 25.35 5.01 16.68
C ASP A 140 25.02 5.21 15.19
N ALA A 141 24.21 6.23 14.86
CA ALA A 141 23.91 6.58 13.48
C ALA A 141 25.15 6.94 12.67
N LEU A 142 26.06 7.73 13.25
CA LEU A 142 27.32 8.09 12.60
C LEU A 142 28.24 6.89 12.37
N GLN A 143 28.37 6.01 13.36
CA GLN A 143 29.21 4.82 13.28
C GLN A 143 28.64 3.84 12.24
N PHE A 144 27.35 3.58 12.32
CA PHE A 144 26.69 2.64 11.42
C PHE A 144 26.65 3.17 9.97
N ALA A 145 26.48 4.48 9.77
CA ALA A 145 26.60 5.09 8.46
C ALA A 145 27.99 4.93 7.82
N LYS A 146 29.06 5.00 8.64
CA LYS A 146 30.42 4.74 8.15
C LYS A 146 30.61 3.30 7.70
N GLN A 147 30.08 2.35 8.50
CA GLN A 147 30.12 0.94 8.15
C GLN A 147 29.42 0.69 6.81
N LEU A 148 28.14 1.08 6.67
CA LEU A 148 27.36 0.87 5.46
C LEU A 148 28.01 1.50 4.21
N ARG A 149 28.58 2.70 4.36
CA ARG A 149 29.31 3.36 3.25
C ARG A 149 30.61 2.63 2.89
N SER A 150 31.31 2.06 3.87
CA SER A 150 32.51 1.26 3.59
C SER A 150 32.21 -0.02 2.84
N GLU A 151 30.97 -0.50 2.92
CA GLU A 151 30.44 -1.62 2.14
C GLU A 151 29.92 -1.20 0.75
N GLY A 152 30.00 0.09 0.41
CA GLY A 152 29.57 0.63 -0.87
C GLY A 152 28.06 0.94 -0.95
N LEU A 153 27.34 0.87 0.17
CA LEU A 153 25.90 1.14 0.19
C LEU A 153 25.59 2.64 0.16
N PRO A 154 24.72 3.11 -0.75
CA PRO A 154 24.31 4.51 -0.83
C PRO A 154 23.53 4.91 0.41
N THR A 155 24.21 5.58 1.35
CA THR A 155 23.65 5.88 2.68
C THR A 155 23.56 7.38 2.91
N VAL A 156 22.34 7.85 3.21
CA VAL A 156 22.07 9.23 3.66
C VAL A 156 21.89 9.23 5.17
N HIS A 157 22.63 10.08 5.88
CA HIS A 157 22.54 10.26 7.33
C HIS A 157 21.71 11.50 7.67
N ARG A 158 20.73 11.34 8.55
CA ARG A 158 19.87 12.41 9.09
C ARG A 158 19.71 12.23 10.60
N TRP A 159 20.32 13.09 11.38
CA TRP A 159 20.26 13.09 12.85
C TRP A 159 20.45 11.70 13.48
N ARG A 160 19.38 10.95 13.78
CA ARG A 160 19.41 9.59 14.36
C ARG A 160 18.90 8.51 13.40
N PHE A 161 18.61 8.84 12.17
CA PHE A 161 18.21 7.83 11.19
C PHE A 161 19.07 7.87 9.94
N LEU A 162 19.12 6.74 9.26
CA LEU A 162 19.78 6.55 7.99
C LEU A 162 18.74 6.13 6.96
N LEU A 163 19.00 6.52 5.73
CA LEU A 163 18.28 6.00 4.56
C LEU A 163 19.31 5.32 3.66
N VAL A 164 19.03 4.08 3.29
CA VAL A 164 19.90 3.27 2.42
C VAL A 164 19.09 2.86 1.20
N GLY A 165 19.48 3.36 0.02
CA GLY A 165 18.79 3.04 -1.23
C GLY A 165 19.01 1.60 -1.67
N ALA A 166 17.98 0.99 -2.25
CA ALA A 166 18.00 -0.33 -2.86
C ALA A 166 17.43 -0.28 -4.28
N THR A 167 17.88 -1.17 -5.13
CA THR A 167 17.54 -1.15 -6.57
C THR A 167 16.14 -1.69 -6.87
N ASP A 168 15.64 -2.53 -5.99
CA ASP A 168 14.32 -3.17 -6.07
C ASP A 168 13.81 -3.52 -4.67
N GLU A 169 12.57 -3.92 -4.58
CA GLU A 169 11.91 -4.21 -3.31
C GLU A 169 12.53 -5.39 -2.55
N ASP A 170 12.87 -6.48 -3.24
CA ASP A 170 13.51 -7.67 -2.63
C ASP A 170 14.89 -7.35 -2.08
N SER A 171 15.65 -6.54 -2.80
CA SER A 171 16.95 -6.03 -2.33
C SER A 171 16.79 -5.19 -1.07
N ALA A 172 15.75 -4.35 -1.00
CA ALA A 172 15.45 -3.56 0.19
C ALA A 172 15.03 -4.46 1.38
N LYS A 173 14.15 -5.44 1.15
CA LYS A 173 13.73 -6.43 2.18
C LYS A 173 14.93 -7.21 2.71
N THR A 174 15.77 -7.75 1.84
CA THR A 174 16.98 -8.50 2.20
C THR A 174 17.96 -7.63 3.00
N LEU A 175 18.18 -6.40 2.55
CA LEU A 175 19.03 -5.44 3.24
C LEU A 175 18.48 -5.10 4.64
N ALA A 176 17.17 -4.90 4.76
CA ALA A 176 16.52 -4.62 6.03
C ALA A 176 16.68 -5.77 7.03
N GLU A 177 16.55 -7.03 6.59
CA GLU A 177 16.75 -8.20 7.44
C GLU A 177 18.20 -8.30 7.93
N ARG A 178 19.17 -8.11 7.04
CA ARG A 178 20.58 -8.06 7.41
C ARG A 178 20.84 -6.98 8.46
N ILE A 179 20.36 -5.76 8.20
CA ILE A 179 20.55 -4.61 9.09
C ILE A 179 19.92 -4.87 10.47
N ARG A 180 18.77 -5.54 10.55
CA ARG A 180 18.16 -5.89 11.85
C ARG A 180 19.06 -6.75 12.72
N THR A 181 19.91 -7.59 12.12
CA THR A 181 20.86 -8.45 12.85
C THR A 181 22.17 -7.75 13.20
N GLU A 182 22.60 -6.77 12.41
CA GLU A 182 23.89 -6.10 12.55
C GLU A 182 23.79 -4.79 13.35
N ALA A 183 22.62 -4.16 13.38
CA ALA A 183 22.43 -2.87 14.01
C ALA A 183 22.44 -2.93 15.55
N PRO A 184 22.81 -1.84 16.22
CA PRO A 184 22.77 -1.74 17.69
C PRO A 184 21.38 -2.04 18.25
N SER A 185 21.32 -2.62 19.47
CA SER A 185 20.06 -2.87 20.18
C SER A 185 19.21 -1.62 20.28
N GLY A 186 17.90 -1.77 20.07
CA GLY A 186 16.95 -0.65 20.08
C GLY A 186 16.82 0.09 18.75
N THR A 187 17.50 -0.38 17.69
CA THR A 187 17.31 0.11 16.32
C THR A 187 16.00 -0.37 15.73
N ARG A 188 15.29 0.51 15.02
CA ARG A 188 14.13 0.15 14.21
C ARG A 188 14.51 0.19 12.73
N VAL A 189 14.08 -0.82 11.97
CA VAL A 189 14.38 -0.95 10.55
C VAL A 189 13.11 -1.22 9.77
N GLY A 190 12.81 -0.39 8.78
CA GLY A 190 11.68 -0.51 7.88
C GLY A 190 12.12 -0.37 6.42
N VAL A 191 11.36 -0.99 5.51
CA VAL A 191 11.44 -0.74 4.08
C VAL A 191 10.38 0.30 3.75
N GLU A 192 10.76 1.34 3.04
CA GLU A 192 9.88 2.42 2.62
C GLU A 192 10.07 2.65 1.10
N GLY A 193 8.99 2.94 0.38
CA GLY A 193 9.09 3.53 -0.94
C GLY A 193 9.70 4.93 -0.84
N THR A 194 10.48 5.35 -1.81
CA THR A 194 11.07 6.68 -1.75
C THR A 194 9.99 7.76 -1.82
N TRP A 195 10.25 8.88 -1.14
CA TRP A 195 9.40 10.08 -1.20
C TRP A 195 9.10 10.50 -2.64
N LYS A 196 10.06 10.33 -3.57
CA LYS A 196 9.87 10.71 -4.97
C LYS A 196 8.91 9.78 -5.70
N ALA A 197 8.94 8.48 -5.43
CA ALA A 197 7.99 7.53 -5.97
C ALA A 197 6.59 7.79 -5.40
N ALA A 198 6.47 7.97 -4.08
CA ALA A 198 5.22 8.35 -3.43
C ALA A 198 4.66 9.69 -3.94
N TYR A 199 5.52 10.66 -4.26
CA TYR A 199 5.11 11.94 -4.85
C TYR A 199 4.69 11.83 -6.32
N ALA A 200 5.27 10.92 -7.09
CA ALA A 200 4.90 10.70 -8.48
C ALA A 200 3.51 10.06 -8.61
N GLU A 201 3.16 9.18 -7.67
CA GLU A 201 1.86 8.51 -7.64
C GLU A 201 0.75 9.35 -6.99
N ARG A 202 1.09 10.14 -5.98
CA ARG A 202 0.15 11.04 -5.27
C ARG A 202 0.88 12.26 -4.77
N PRO A 203 0.86 13.39 -5.50
CA PRO A 203 1.40 14.62 -4.96
C PRO A 203 0.62 14.96 -3.66
N PRO A 204 1.27 15.00 -2.48
CA PRO A 204 0.56 15.31 -1.25
C PRO A 204 0.04 16.73 -1.32
N ASN A 205 -1.14 16.94 -0.75
CA ASN A 205 -1.66 18.28 -0.52
C ASN A 205 -0.61 19.06 0.31
N PRO A 206 -0.09 20.18 -0.21
CA PRO A 206 0.99 20.93 0.46
C PRO A 206 0.63 21.38 1.90
N ILE A 207 -0.65 21.39 2.24
CA ILE A 207 -1.14 21.71 3.59
C ILE A 207 -0.92 20.53 4.58
N ALA A 208 -0.88 19.30 4.12
CA ALA A 208 -0.67 18.13 4.99
C ALA A 208 0.79 18.03 5.49
N VAL A 209 1.75 18.60 4.75
CA VAL A 209 3.17 18.60 5.13
C VAL A 209 3.48 19.60 6.25
N LEU A 210 2.68 20.66 6.39
CA LEU A 210 2.88 21.71 7.40
C LEU A 210 2.17 21.40 8.72
N GLY A 211 1.22 20.48 8.76
CA GLY A 211 0.47 20.10 9.98
C GLY A 211 1.24 19.20 10.95
N GLY A 212 2.38 18.66 10.58
CA GLY A 212 3.21 17.76 11.40
C GLY A 212 4.29 18.43 12.24
N LEU A 213 4.40 19.76 12.20
CA LEU A 213 5.43 20.53 12.94
C LEU A 213 4.90 21.27 14.18
N GLY A 214 3.67 21.00 14.60
CA GLY A 214 3.06 21.61 15.78
C GLY A 214 2.55 20.54 16.76
N GLY A 215 3.46 20.00 17.59
CA GLY A 215 3.11 19.11 18.68
C GLY A 215 4.34 18.62 19.40
#